data_4e4a4241408e62fd63f43b9a77621d4d
#
_entry.id   4e4a4241408e62fd63f43b9a77621d4d
#
_cell.length_a   1.000
_cell.length_b   1.000
_cell.length_c   1.000
_cell.angle_alpha   90.00
_cell.angle_beta   90.00
_cell.angle_gamma   90.00
#
_symmetry.space_group_name_H-M   'P 1'
#
loop_
_entity.id
_entity.type
_entity.pdbx_description
1 polymer ?
#
loop_
_entity_poly.entity_id
_entity_poly.type
_entity_poly.pdbx_seq_one_letter_code
_entity_poly.pdbx_strand_id
1 'polypeptide(L)'
;MWTPSLALTVGWVALYLAVVDQRRWSSDLSMTWDLLCRSVTHGIVPALAGGPWDWARWAPASPWATPPAVVMVLGWLVLIAVLALSLVRKRRIGPVWLTAAGYAVACQVPIFLMRSSPFTALELAQTLRYFPDLVVVLALLAAVALQAPNRAGTRWLDASPARAVATVASAVLFLTSSLYSTATFLASWRDNPTEGYLKNAQASLAAAASGAPLLDQEVDPLVLQRVAWPENLASHMFALLRVRPEFATTTTQLRMFTSTGRLVDAKVTWVRTIIAGPVPQCGYFVQPDRPERLILDGPLLPGDWTVELNYLANSDGSMALALSDGPERKVPVHPGLNRVYARLPGAGDAITVRANTTALSLCIGAAPVGFLAPA
;
A
#
# COMPACT_ATOMS: atom_id res chain seq x y z
N MET A 1 -30.48 26.94 8.82
CA MET A 1 -30.40 25.48 8.49
C MET A 1 -28.99 24.94 8.29
N TRP A 2 -28.01 25.72 7.83
CA TRP A 2 -26.63 25.26 7.53
C TRP A 2 -25.65 25.31 8.71
N THR A 3 -25.99 26.05 9.79
CA THR A 3 -25.11 26.25 10.94
C THR A 3 -24.67 24.98 11.68
N PRO A 4 -25.55 23.97 11.91
CA PRO A 4 -25.09 22.71 12.54
C PRO A 4 -24.13 21.93 11.68
N SER A 5 -24.36 21.85 10.34
CA SER A 5 -23.50 21.15 9.40
C SER A 5 -22.12 21.81 9.32
N LEU A 6 -22.08 23.14 9.27
CA LEU A 6 -20.84 23.91 9.27
C LEU A 6 -20.05 23.69 10.57
N ALA A 7 -20.73 23.73 11.72
CA ALA A 7 -20.09 23.49 13.01
C ALA A 7 -19.50 22.08 13.12
N LEU A 8 -20.23 21.06 12.65
CA LEU A 8 -19.73 19.68 12.58
C LEU A 8 -18.52 19.56 11.66
N THR A 9 -18.56 20.17 10.47
CA THR A 9 -17.44 20.14 9.52
C THR A 9 -16.20 20.82 10.11
N VAL A 10 -16.36 22.01 10.69
CA VAL A 10 -15.26 22.74 11.33
C VAL A 10 -14.70 21.97 12.53
N GLY A 11 -15.57 21.39 13.36
CA GLY A 11 -15.15 20.55 14.48
C GLY A 11 -14.38 19.31 14.04
N TRP A 12 -14.84 18.64 12.97
CA TRP A 12 -14.15 17.49 12.39
C TRP A 12 -12.79 17.86 11.79
N VAL A 13 -12.72 18.95 11.02
CA VAL A 13 -11.45 19.46 10.47
C VAL A 13 -10.48 19.82 11.59
N ALA A 14 -10.94 20.53 12.63
CA ALA A 14 -10.09 20.88 13.77
C ALA A 14 -9.55 19.64 14.49
N LEU A 15 -10.40 18.64 14.73
CA LEU A 15 -9.99 17.35 15.32
C LEU A 15 -9.00 16.62 14.43
N TYR A 16 -9.26 16.56 13.12
CA TYR A 16 -8.36 15.93 12.15
C TYR A 16 -6.98 16.57 12.16
N LEU A 17 -6.92 17.92 12.11
CA LEU A 17 -5.66 18.67 12.15
C LEU A 17 -4.92 18.54 13.49
N ALA A 18 -5.62 18.29 14.59
CA ALA A 18 -5.02 18.07 15.90
C ALA A 18 -4.44 16.67 16.08
N VAL A 19 -5.02 15.65 15.43
CA VAL A 19 -4.65 14.24 15.62
C VAL A 19 -3.65 13.75 14.54
N VAL A 20 -3.78 14.25 13.31
CA VAL A 20 -2.93 13.81 12.20
C VAL A 20 -1.61 14.58 12.19
N ASP A 21 -0.49 13.86 12.18
CA ASP A 21 0.84 14.46 12.11
C ASP A 21 1.02 15.17 10.76
N GLN A 22 1.04 16.51 10.80
CA GLN A 22 1.17 17.37 9.64
C GLN A 22 2.60 17.45 9.09
N ARG A 23 3.60 16.88 9.75
CA ARG A 23 5.00 16.92 9.31
C ARG A 23 5.25 16.26 7.96
N ARG A 24 4.27 15.52 7.44
CA ARG A 24 4.32 14.87 6.13
C ARG A 24 3.68 15.69 5.00
N TRP A 25 3.19 16.89 5.28
CA TRP A 25 2.63 17.76 4.26
C TRP A 25 3.75 18.44 3.48
N SER A 26 4.09 17.86 2.35
CA SER A 26 4.91 18.55 1.36
C SER A 26 3.98 19.37 0.48
N SER A 27 4.06 20.68 0.56
CA SER A 27 3.25 21.60 -0.26
C SER A 27 3.98 21.95 -1.57
N ASP A 28 4.14 20.98 -2.44
CA ASP A 28 4.55 21.27 -3.82
C ASP A 28 3.31 21.68 -4.62
N LEU A 29 3.12 23.00 -4.77
CA LEU A 29 1.98 23.56 -5.49
C LEU A 29 2.04 23.26 -6.99
N SER A 30 3.22 23.14 -7.58
CA SER A 30 3.38 22.80 -8.99
C SER A 30 2.91 21.37 -9.25
N MET A 31 3.35 20.44 -8.43
CA MET A 31 2.89 19.05 -8.49
C MET A 31 1.39 18.94 -8.22
N THR A 32 0.86 19.71 -7.26
CA THR A 32 -0.59 19.75 -7.00
C THR A 32 -1.39 20.19 -8.23
N TRP A 33 -0.90 21.20 -8.95
CA TRP A 33 -1.50 21.67 -10.19
C TRP A 33 -1.46 20.62 -11.30
N ASP A 34 -0.32 19.96 -11.47
CA ASP A 34 -0.15 18.89 -12.44
C ASP A 34 -1.10 17.71 -12.16
N LEU A 35 -1.24 17.33 -10.89
CA LEU A 35 -2.20 16.32 -10.46
C LEU A 35 -3.65 16.73 -10.76
N LEU A 36 -4.02 17.99 -10.50
CA LEU A 36 -5.36 18.51 -10.83
C LEU A 36 -5.61 18.48 -12.34
N CYS A 37 -4.68 18.97 -13.15
CA CYS A 37 -4.79 18.93 -14.61
C CYS A 37 -4.91 17.50 -15.11
N ARG A 38 -4.09 16.60 -14.57
CA ARG A 38 -4.09 15.19 -14.93
C ARG A 38 -5.41 14.50 -14.56
N SER A 39 -5.95 14.78 -13.38
CA SER A 39 -7.22 14.21 -12.92
C SER A 39 -8.40 14.62 -13.81
N VAL A 40 -8.42 15.88 -14.24
CA VAL A 40 -9.47 16.37 -15.16
C VAL A 40 -9.32 15.73 -16.53
N THR A 41 -8.13 15.76 -17.13
CA THR A 41 -7.90 15.34 -18.51
C THR A 41 -7.97 13.82 -18.70
N HIS A 42 -7.47 13.04 -17.75
CA HIS A 42 -7.38 11.58 -17.87
C HIS A 42 -8.41 10.83 -17.00
N GLY A 43 -8.97 11.48 -15.98
CA GLY A 43 -9.98 10.88 -15.11
C GLY A 43 -11.40 11.35 -15.40
N ILE A 44 -11.70 12.61 -15.07
CA ILE A 44 -13.09 13.14 -15.07
C ILE A 44 -13.65 13.24 -16.50
N VAL A 45 -12.93 13.89 -17.40
CA VAL A 45 -13.42 14.17 -18.76
C VAL A 45 -13.68 12.88 -19.55
N PRO A 46 -12.79 11.88 -19.59
CA PRO A 46 -13.11 10.60 -20.22
C PRO A 46 -14.32 9.89 -19.61
N ALA A 47 -14.49 9.98 -18.28
CA ALA A 47 -15.64 9.38 -17.59
C ALA A 47 -16.98 9.97 -18.07
N LEU A 48 -17.03 11.26 -18.45
CA LEU A 48 -18.22 11.89 -19.03
C LEU A 48 -18.61 11.33 -20.41
N ALA A 49 -17.68 10.69 -21.12
CA ALA A 49 -17.92 9.99 -22.38
C ALA A 49 -18.18 8.48 -22.21
N GLY A 50 -18.34 8.02 -20.98
CA GLY A 50 -18.57 6.61 -20.65
C GLY A 50 -17.33 5.84 -20.23
N GLY A 51 -16.25 6.54 -19.85
CA GLY A 51 -15.12 5.96 -19.16
C GLY A 51 -13.80 5.95 -19.94
N PRO A 52 -12.69 5.67 -19.28
CA PRO A 52 -11.38 5.73 -19.89
C PRO A 52 -11.07 4.59 -20.88
N TRP A 53 -11.78 3.46 -20.86
CA TRP A 53 -11.64 2.23 -21.64
C TRP A 53 -10.40 1.40 -21.34
N ASP A 54 -9.24 2.01 -21.05
CA ASP A 54 -8.01 1.34 -20.71
C ASP A 54 -7.57 1.67 -19.28
N TRP A 55 -6.96 0.67 -18.64
CA TRP A 55 -6.52 0.73 -17.27
C TRP A 55 -5.15 0.11 -17.14
N ALA A 56 -4.22 0.81 -16.46
CA ALA A 56 -2.95 0.27 -16.06
C ALA A 56 -2.94 -0.01 -14.55
N ARG A 57 -2.00 -0.84 -14.09
CA ARG A 57 -1.90 -1.22 -12.69
C ARG A 57 -0.46 -1.55 -12.30
N TRP A 58 -0.07 -1.13 -11.10
CA TRP A 58 1.08 -1.66 -10.38
C TRP A 58 0.57 -2.50 -9.22
N ALA A 59 0.66 -3.81 -9.32
CA ALA A 59 0.25 -4.68 -8.22
C ALA A 59 1.01 -4.31 -6.93
N PRO A 60 0.37 -4.29 -5.78
CA PRO A 60 -1.04 -4.57 -5.47
C PRO A 60 -1.96 -3.34 -5.54
N ALA A 61 -1.49 -2.19 -6.02
CA ALA A 61 -2.27 -0.96 -6.08
C ALA A 61 -3.53 -1.11 -6.95
N SER A 62 -4.51 -0.23 -6.73
CA SER A 62 -5.70 -0.16 -7.58
C SER A 62 -5.34 0.31 -8.98
N PRO A 63 -6.08 -0.14 -10.02
CA PRO A 63 -5.91 0.35 -11.37
C PRO A 63 -6.13 1.87 -11.46
N TRP A 64 -5.44 2.49 -12.41
CA TRP A 64 -5.66 3.89 -12.79
C TRP A 64 -6.01 3.98 -14.26
N ALA A 65 -6.74 5.03 -14.61
CA ALA A 65 -7.20 5.29 -15.96
C ALA A 65 -6.03 5.65 -16.90
N THR A 66 -5.96 4.99 -18.05
CA THR A 66 -5.02 5.30 -19.15
C THR A 66 -5.79 5.53 -20.45
N PRO A 67 -6.66 6.57 -20.51
CA PRO A 67 -7.55 6.76 -21.63
C PRO A 67 -6.79 6.97 -22.94
N PRO A 68 -7.19 6.28 -24.05
CA PRO A 68 -6.71 6.61 -25.38
C PRO A 68 -7.02 8.06 -25.74
N ALA A 69 -6.19 8.70 -26.57
CA ALA A 69 -6.38 10.08 -26.98
C ALA A 69 -7.77 10.35 -27.59
N VAL A 70 -8.33 9.40 -28.32
CA VAL A 70 -9.68 9.50 -28.90
C VAL A 70 -10.74 9.66 -27.82
N VAL A 71 -10.65 8.94 -26.70
CA VAL A 71 -11.61 9.03 -25.60
C VAL A 71 -11.48 10.36 -24.86
N MET A 72 -10.26 10.85 -24.69
CA MET A 72 -10.04 12.19 -24.13
C MET A 72 -10.67 13.28 -25.00
N VAL A 73 -10.43 13.24 -26.32
CA VAL A 73 -11.02 14.19 -27.26
C VAL A 73 -12.55 14.11 -27.25
N LEU A 74 -13.13 12.91 -27.32
CA LEU A 74 -14.58 12.71 -27.24
C LEU A 74 -15.15 13.25 -25.92
N GLY A 75 -14.49 13.02 -24.81
CA GLY A 75 -14.91 13.55 -23.50
C GLY A 75 -14.96 15.08 -23.48
N TRP A 76 -13.94 15.74 -24.02
CA TRP A 76 -13.93 17.21 -24.17
C TRP A 76 -15.02 17.71 -25.10
N LEU A 77 -15.24 17.05 -26.23
CA LEU A 77 -16.31 17.42 -27.15
C LEU A 77 -17.69 17.29 -26.50
N VAL A 78 -17.94 16.21 -25.76
CA VAL A 78 -19.19 16.02 -25.01
C VAL A 78 -19.35 17.12 -23.95
N LEU A 79 -18.33 17.42 -23.16
CA LEU A 79 -18.36 18.45 -22.13
C LEU A 79 -18.66 19.83 -22.73
N ILE A 80 -17.96 20.21 -23.80
CA ILE A 80 -18.16 21.49 -24.52
C ILE A 80 -19.57 21.56 -25.11
N ALA A 81 -20.05 20.49 -25.73
CA ALA A 81 -21.39 20.43 -26.30
C ALA A 81 -22.47 20.58 -25.22
N VAL A 82 -22.36 19.86 -24.10
CA VAL A 82 -23.31 19.97 -22.97
C VAL A 82 -23.29 21.36 -22.35
N LEU A 83 -22.10 21.95 -22.15
CA LEU A 83 -21.95 23.32 -21.67
C LEU A 83 -22.61 24.32 -22.63
N ALA A 84 -22.28 24.28 -23.92
CA ALA A 84 -22.80 25.20 -24.92
C ALA A 84 -24.35 25.08 -25.05
N LEU A 85 -24.86 23.85 -25.17
CA LEU A 85 -26.30 23.60 -25.28
C LEU A 85 -27.04 24.07 -24.02
N SER A 86 -26.49 23.84 -22.83
CA SER A 86 -27.09 24.29 -21.57
C SER A 86 -27.11 25.81 -21.44
N LEU A 87 -26.01 26.50 -21.82
CA LEU A 87 -25.95 27.96 -21.83
C LEU A 87 -26.90 28.62 -22.83
N VAL A 88 -27.06 28.00 -23.99
CA VAL A 88 -28.01 28.49 -25.01
C VAL A 88 -29.46 28.24 -24.59
N ARG A 89 -29.78 27.07 -24.06
CA ARG A 89 -31.12 26.62 -23.81
C ARG A 89 -31.69 27.08 -22.46
N LYS A 90 -30.87 27.15 -21.42
CA LYS A 90 -31.32 27.37 -20.04
C LYS A 90 -31.02 28.78 -19.58
N ARG A 91 -31.92 29.31 -18.73
CA ARG A 91 -31.68 30.57 -18.02
C ARG A 91 -31.02 30.26 -16.67
N ARG A 92 -30.09 31.15 -16.22
CA ARG A 92 -29.43 31.06 -14.90
C ARG A 92 -28.67 29.75 -14.66
N ILE A 93 -28.17 29.12 -15.70
CA ILE A 93 -27.38 27.87 -15.60
C ILE A 93 -25.94 28.10 -15.12
N GLY A 94 -25.42 29.34 -15.22
CA GLY A 94 -24.04 29.69 -14.83
C GLY A 94 -23.67 29.26 -13.43
N PRO A 95 -24.47 29.57 -12.40
CA PRO A 95 -24.19 29.14 -11.02
C PRO A 95 -24.04 27.60 -10.87
N VAL A 96 -24.83 26.81 -11.63
CA VAL A 96 -24.74 25.35 -11.59
C VAL A 96 -23.36 24.88 -12.10
N TRP A 97 -22.89 25.46 -13.20
CA TRP A 97 -21.57 25.14 -13.75
C TRP A 97 -20.42 25.60 -12.86
N LEU A 98 -20.55 26.81 -12.26
CA LEU A 98 -19.58 27.30 -11.28
C LEU A 98 -19.52 26.40 -10.04
N THR A 99 -20.67 25.92 -9.54
CA THR A 99 -20.71 24.98 -8.43
C THR A 99 -20.08 23.64 -8.82
N ALA A 100 -20.35 23.12 -10.03
CA ALA A 100 -19.77 21.89 -10.51
C ALA A 100 -18.23 21.98 -10.60
N ALA A 101 -17.73 23.05 -11.23
CA ALA A 101 -16.29 23.28 -11.35
C ALA A 101 -15.63 23.53 -9.98
N GLY A 102 -16.24 24.37 -9.15
CA GLY A 102 -15.75 24.64 -7.78
C GLY A 102 -15.69 23.39 -6.93
N TYR A 103 -16.73 22.55 -6.97
CA TYR A 103 -16.72 21.30 -6.23
C TYR A 103 -15.68 20.30 -6.78
N ALA A 104 -15.56 20.19 -8.11
CA ALA A 104 -14.55 19.33 -8.74
C ALA A 104 -13.12 19.68 -8.30
N VAL A 105 -12.82 20.98 -8.10
CA VAL A 105 -11.55 21.42 -7.55
C VAL A 105 -11.48 21.18 -6.03
N ALA A 106 -12.51 21.58 -5.30
CA ALA A 106 -12.53 21.54 -3.85
C ALA A 106 -12.40 20.13 -3.26
N CYS A 107 -12.99 19.11 -3.90
CA CYS A 107 -12.89 17.73 -3.43
C CYS A 107 -11.50 17.10 -3.69
N GLN A 108 -10.73 17.62 -4.63
CA GLN A 108 -9.44 17.06 -5.04
C GLN A 108 -8.25 17.77 -4.40
N VAL A 109 -8.34 19.08 -4.21
CA VAL A 109 -7.23 19.90 -3.67
C VAL A 109 -6.71 19.36 -2.34
N PRO A 110 -7.51 19.01 -1.34
CA PRO A 110 -7.00 18.46 -0.09
C PRO A 110 -6.23 17.15 -0.30
N ILE A 111 -6.75 16.26 -1.17
CA ILE A 111 -6.13 14.96 -1.44
C ILE A 111 -4.76 15.14 -2.10
N PHE A 112 -4.67 16.02 -3.09
CA PHE A 112 -3.42 16.22 -3.83
C PHE A 112 -2.41 17.04 -3.04
N LEU A 113 -2.82 18.05 -2.27
CA LEU A 113 -1.93 18.77 -1.35
C LEU A 113 -1.28 17.84 -0.32
N MET A 114 -2.05 16.90 0.24
CA MET A 114 -1.53 15.93 1.22
C MET A 114 -0.60 14.87 0.60
N ARG A 115 -0.65 14.69 -0.71
CA ARG A 115 0.07 13.63 -1.41
C ARG A 115 1.09 14.15 -2.42
N SER A 116 1.17 15.48 -2.62
CA SER A 116 2.16 16.07 -3.52
C SER A 116 3.56 16.02 -2.90
N SER A 117 4.49 15.44 -3.61
CA SER A 117 5.91 15.41 -3.29
C SER A 117 6.70 15.32 -4.60
N PRO A 118 8.00 15.61 -4.62
CA PRO A 118 8.82 15.44 -5.82
C PRO A 118 8.85 14.00 -6.36
N PHE A 119 8.44 13.02 -5.54
CA PHE A 119 8.41 11.60 -5.88
C PHE A 119 7.00 11.08 -6.17
N THR A 120 5.99 11.96 -6.20
CA THR A 120 4.60 11.54 -6.43
C THR A 120 4.39 11.22 -7.89
N ALA A 121 3.93 10.01 -8.16
CA ALA A 121 3.56 9.59 -9.50
C ALA A 121 2.26 10.28 -9.95
N LEU A 122 2.24 10.83 -11.18
CA LEU A 122 1.08 11.54 -11.74
C LEU A 122 -0.14 10.61 -11.91
N GLU A 123 0.08 9.31 -12.02
CA GLU A 123 -0.93 8.26 -12.10
C GLU A 123 -1.87 8.24 -10.87
N LEU A 124 -1.42 8.79 -9.74
CA LEU A 124 -2.27 8.97 -8.57
C LEU A 124 -3.56 9.72 -8.90
N ALA A 125 -3.45 10.77 -9.73
CA ALA A 125 -4.57 11.60 -10.14
C ALA A 125 -5.56 10.90 -11.09
N GLN A 126 -5.15 9.78 -11.69
CA GLN A 126 -5.97 8.99 -12.63
C GLN A 126 -6.76 7.88 -11.92
N THR A 127 -6.64 7.77 -10.60
CA THR A 127 -7.31 6.75 -9.81
C THR A 127 -8.74 7.18 -9.49
N LEU A 128 -9.73 6.64 -10.22
CA LEU A 128 -11.13 7.10 -10.14
C LEU A 128 -11.81 6.84 -8.78
N ARG A 129 -11.20 6.05 -7.90
CA ARG A 129 -11.69 5.83 -6.53
C ARG A 129 -11.80 7.11 -5.69
N TYR A 130 -11.18 8.21 -6.12
CA TYR A 130 -11.25 9.50 -5.42
C TYR A 130 -12.42 10.36 -5.85
N PHE A 131 -13.25 9.90 -6.81
CA PHE A 131 -14.32 10.70 -7.41
C PHE A 131 -15.77 10.25 -7.14
N PRO A 132 -16.09 9.28 -6.26
CA PRO A 132 -17.48 8.88 -6.03
C PRO A 132 -18.37 10.06 -5.59
N ASP A 133 -17.86 10.89 -4.66
CA ASP A 133 -18.60 12.07 -4.17
C ASP A 133 -18.83 13.09 -5.28
N LEU A 134 -17.83 13.30 -6.14
CA LEU A 134 -17.94 14.20 -7.29
C LEU A 134 -19.04 13.72 -8.24
N VAL A 135 -19.10 12.42 -8.54
CA VAL A 135 -20.14 11.86 -9.42
C VAL A 135 -21.54 12.09 -8.87
N VAL A 136 -21.74 11.88 -7.57
CA VAL A 136 -23.02 12.13 -6.90
C VAL A 136 -23.42 13.61 -7.00
N VAL A 137 -22.50 14.52 -6.70
CA VAL A 137 -22.76 15.96 -6.78
C VAL A 137 -23.04 16.40 -8.20
N LEU A 138 -22.28 15.92 -9.19
CA LEU A 138 -22.52 16.22 -10.59
C LEU A 138 -23.88 15.68 -11.08
N ALA A 139 -24.31 14.50 -10.62
CA ALA A 139 -25.63 13.96 -10.93
C ALA A 139 -26.77 14.85 -10.36
N LEU A 140 -26.62 15.31 -9.11
CA LEU A 140 -27.58 16.23 -8.48
C LEU A 140 -27.62 17.58 -9.22
N LEU A 141 -26.46 18.13 -9.56
CA LEU A 141 -26.38 19.39 -10.32
C LEU A 141 -26.95 19.24 -11.74
N ALA A 142 -26.77 18.09 -12.38
CA ALA A 142 -27.40 17.79 -13.66
C ALA A 142 -28.93 17.76 -13.54
N ALA A 143 -29.48 17.15 -12.46
CA ALA A 143 -30.92 17.17 -12.21
C ALA A 143 -31.45 18.62 -11.99
N VAL A 144 -30.72 19.45 -11.25
CA VAL A 144 -31.04 20.89 -11.10
C VAL A 144 -30.97 21.63 -12.44
N ALA A 145 -29.94 21.34 -13.25
CA ALA A 145 -29.80 21.93 -14.58
C ALA A 145 -30.97 21.59 -15.51
N LEU A 146 -31.44 20.34 -15.46
CA LEU A 146 -32.58 19.89 -16.25
C LEU A 146 -33.88 20.63 -15.87
N GLN A 147 -34.07 20.92 -14.57
CA GLN A 147 -35.24 21.66 -14.06
C GLN A 147 -35.16 23.17 -14.30
N ALA A 148 -33.96 23.70 -14.64
CA ALA A 148 -33.82 25.13 -14.90
C ALA A 148 -34.73 25.60 -16.05
N PRO A 149 -35.33 26.82 -15.95
CA PRO A 149 -36.26 27.34 -16.93
C PRO A 149 -35.58 27.55 -18.31
N ASN A 150 -36.29 27.22 -19.38
CA ASN A 150 -35.80 27.43 -20.72
C ASN A 150 -35.82 28.94 -21.08
N ARG A 151 -34.94 29.36 -21.98
CA ARG A 151 -34.94 30.71 -22.53
C ARG A 151 -36.06 30.87 -23.53
N ALA A 152 -36.70 32.04 -23.56
CA ALA A 152 -37.67 32.38 -24.56
C ALA A 152 -37.00 32.33 -25.96
N GLY A 153 -37.73 31.84 -26.96
CA GLY A 153 -37.22 31.71 -28.34
C GLY A 153 -36.48 30.40 -28.66
N THR A 154 -36.22 29.53 -27.67
CA THR A 154 -35.57 28.23 -27.94
C THR A 154 -36.55 27.08 -28.19
N ARG A 155 -37.85 27.38 -28.42
CA ARG A 155 -38.89 26.38 -28.72
C ARG A 155 -38.62 25.57 -29.97
N TRP A 156 -37.84 26.11 -30.93
CA TRP A 156 -37.40 25.37 -32.13
C TRP A 156 -36.47 24.18 -31.75
N LEU A 157 -35.95 24.18 -30.54
CA LEU A 157 -35.22 23.06 -29.93
C LEU A 157 -36.14 22.03 -29.23
N ASP A 158 -37.46 22.24 -29.14
CA ASP A 158 -38.38 21.34 -28.43
C ASP A 158 -38.95 20.26 -29.36
N ALA A 159 -39.03 19.04 -28.81
CA ALA A 159 -39.73 17.85 -29.30
C ALA A 159 -39.78 17.62 -30.83
N SER A 160 -38.68 17.07 -31.40
CA SER A 160 -38.76 16.36 -32.66
C SER A 160 -38.45 14.86 -32.45
N PRO A 161 -39.06 13.96 -33.27
CA PRO A 161 -38.74 12.52 -33.21
C PRO A 161 -37.23 12.24 -33.35
N ALA A 162 -36.55 13.00 -34.19
CA ALA A 162 -35.11 12.90 -34.42
C ALA A 162 -34.30 13.15 -33.13
N ARG A 163 -34.78 14.01 -32.22
CA ARG A 163 -34.09 14.27 -30.92
C ARG A 163 -34.35 13.20 -29.90
N ALA A 164 -35.55 12.64 -29.87
CA ALA A 164 -35.83 11.49 -29.03
C ALA A 164 -34.88 10.34 -29.41
N VAL A 165 -34.73 10.09 -30.71
CA VAL A 165 -33.79 9.10 -31.25
C VAL A 165 -32.34 9.46 -30.88
N ALA A 166 -31.90 10.71 -31.05
CA ALA A 166 -30.56 11.16 -30.70
C ALA A 166 -30.28 11.02 -29.20
N THR A 167 -31.26 11.34 -28.34
CA THR A 167 -31.11 11.19 -26.88
C THR A 167 -30.99 9.72 -26.49
N VAL A 168 -31.84 8.85 -27.04
CA VAL A 168 -31.77 7.41 -26.80
C VAL A 168 -30.44 6.85 -27.31
N ALA A 169 -30.04 7.22 -28.52
CA ALA A 169 -28.75 6.78 -29.10
C ALA A 169 -27.56 7.22 -28.22
N SER A 170 -27.56 8.48 -27.76
CA SER A 170 -26.51 8.98 -26.87
C SER A 170 -26.48 8.23 -25.54
N ALA A 171 -27.65 7.93 -24.96
CA ALA A 171 -27.74 7.14 -23.73
C ALA A 171 -27.23 5.71 -23.91
N VAL A 172 -27.61 5.06 -25.04
CA VAL A 172 -27.15 3.71 -25.37
C VAL A 172 -25.62 3.69 -25.57
N LEU A 173 -25.09 4.66 -26.33
CA LEU A 173 -23.64 4.79 -26.54
C LEU A 173 -22.88 5.00 -25.21
N PHE A 174 -23.39 5.88 -24.37
CA PHE A 174 -22.81 6.12 -23.03
C PHE A 174 -22.82 4.84 -22.17
N LEU A 175 -23.96 4.16 -22.11
CA LEU A 175 -24.08 2.92 -21.34
C LEU A 175 -23.15 1.81 -21.86
N THR A 176 -23.11 1.65 -23.20
CA THR A 176 -22.22 0.65 -23.82
C THR A 176 -20.75 0.96 -23.55
N SER A 177 -20.36 2.24 -23.69
CA SER A 177 -19.02 2.73 -23.37
C SER A 177 -18.66 2.48 -21.90
N SER A 178 -19.59 2.81 -20.98
CA SER A 178 -19.38 2.60 -19.53
C SER A 178 -19.28 1.12 -19.16
N LEU A 179 -20.10 0.26 -19.77
CA LEU A 179 -20.03 -1.19 -19.56
C LEU A 179 -18.71 -1.77 -20.07
N TYR A 180 -18.26 -1.32 -21.24
CA TYR A 180 -16.95 -1.72 -21.77
C TYR A 180 -15.82 -1.27 -20.84
N SER A 181 -15.81 -0.01 -20.41
CA SER A 181 -14.81 0.51 -19.47
C SER A 181 -14.84 -0.24 -18.13
N THR A 182 -16.02 -0.62 -17.64
CA THR A 182 -16.15 -1.44 -16.42
C THR A 182 -15.59 -2.85 -16.63
N ALA A 183 -15.84 -3.46 -17.78
CA ALA A 183 -15.34 -4.79 -18.11
C ALA A 183 -13.80 -4.80 -18.17
N THR A 184 -13.18 -3.80 -18.80
CA THR A 184 -11.71 -3.66 -18.86
C THR A 184 -11.11 -3.34 -17.49
N PHE A 185 -11.80 -2.54 -16.65
CA PHE A 185 -11.40 -2.33 -15.25
C PHE A 185 -11.39 -3.64 -14.45
N LEU A 186 -12.46 -4.42 -14.54
CA LEU A 186 -12.54 -5.73 -13.87
C LEU A 186 -11.46 -6.69 -14.39
N ALA A 187 -11.16 -6.66 -15.68
CA ALA A 187 -10.10 -7.48 -16.26
C ALA A 187 -8.73 -7.11 -15.65
N SER A 188 -8.44 -5.80 -15.50
CA SER A 188 -7.19 -5.34 -14.87
C SER A 188 -7.04 -5.75 -13.39
N TRP A 189 -8.16 -5.94 -12.66
CA TRP A 189 -8.16 -6.47 -11.30
C TRP A 189 -7.91 -7.98 -11.22
N ARG A 190 -8.32 -8.73 -12.24
CA ARG A 190 -8.15 -10.20 -12.27
C ARG A 190 -6.69 -10.60 -12.43
N ASP A 191 -5.86 -9.78 -13.06
CA ASP A 191 -4.42 -9.98 -13.11
C ASP A 191 -3.79 -9.58 -11.75
N ASN A 192 -4.02 -10.45 -10.76
CA ASN A 192 -3.59 -10.23 -9.39
C ASN A 192 -3.00 -11.51 -8.79
N PRO A 193 -1.70 -11.53 -8.46
CA PRO A 193 -1.04 -12.68 -7.85
C PRO A 193 -1.54 -13.00 -6.43
N THR A 194 -2.24 -12.07 -5.77
CA THR A 194 -2.63 -12.17 -4.36
C THR A 194 -3.50 -13.39 -4.07
N GLU A 195 -4.47 -13.71 -4.92
CA GLU A 195 -5.34 -14.86 -4.70
C GLU A 195 -4.56 -16.18 -4.66
N GLY A 196 -3.69 -16.39 -5.67
CA GLY A 196 -2.85 -17.58 -5.74
C GLY A 196 -1.87 -17.65 -4.57
N TYR A 197 -1.25 -16.52 -4.23
CA TYR A 197 -0.37 -16.40 -3.07
C TYR A 197 -1.07 -16.80 -1.77
N LEU A 198 -2.24 -16.23 -1.49
CA LEU A 198 -2.99 -16.49 -0.26
C LEU A 198 -3.42 -17.96 -0.15
N LYS A 199 -3.91 -18.57 -1.23
CA LYS A 199 -4.27 -19.99 -1.26
C LYS A 199 -3.07 -20.89 -0.96
N ASN A 200 -1.94 -20.64 -1.61
CA ASN A 200 -0.72 -21.40 -1.39
C ASN A 200 -0.17 -21.21 0.02
N ALA A 201 -0.16 -19.97 0.53
CA ALA A 201 0.33 -19.65 1.86
C ALA A 201 -0.55 -20.32 2.94
N GLN A 202 -1.88 -20.27 2.79
CA GLN A 202 -2.80 -20.94 3.70
C GLN A 202 -2.57 -22.46 3.73
N ALA A 203 -2.44 -23.09 2.57
CA ALA A 203 -2.16 -24.51 2.49
C ALA A 203 -0.80 -24.87 3.10
N SER A 204 0.24 -24.08 2.83
CA SER A 204 1.59 -24.29 3.38
C SER A 204 1.64 -24.09 4.89
N LEU A 205 0.96 -23.07 5.41
CA LEU A 205 0.86 -22.83 6.86
C LEU A 205 0.11 -23.95 7.57
N ALA A 206 -1.00 -24.43 6.99
CA ALA A 206 -1.76 -25.56 7.55
C ALA A 206 -0.90 -26.83 7.61
N ALA A 207 -0.15 -27.14 6.56
CA ALA A 207 0.76 -28.28 6.53
C ALA A 207 1.91 -28.17 7.54
N ALA A 208 2.30 -26.96 7.91
CA ALA A 208 3.41 -26.68 8.84
C ALA A 208 2.95 -26.44 10.30
N ALA A 209 1.66 -26.54 10.59
CA ALA A 209 1.07 -26.08 11.87
C ALA A 209 1.69 -26.70 13.14
N SER A 210 2.14 -27.97 13.07
CA SER A 210 2.77 -28.69 14.18
C SER A 210 4.31 -28.58 14.19
N GLY A 211 4.91 -27.83 13.25
CA GLY A 211 6.36 -27.68 13.11
C GLY A 211 6.95 -26.61 14.03
N ALA A 212 8.25 -26.36 13.88
CA ALA A 212 8.94 -25.29 14.56
C ALA A 212 8.28 -23.92 14.23
N PRO A 213 8.37 -22.93 15.14
CA PRO A 213 7.88 -21.59 14.88
C PRO A 213 8.45 -21.02 13.57
N LEU A 214 7.62 -20.29 12.84
CA LEU A 214 8.04 -19.61 11.62
C LEU A 214 8.62 -18.26 11.98
N LEU A 215 9.83 -17.98 11.52
CA LEU A 215 10.42 -16.65 11.66
C LEU A 215 9.52 -15.63 10.98
N ASP A 216 9.08 -14.60 11.71
CA ASP A 216 8.21 -13.58 11.14
C ASP A 216 8.92 -12.82 10.02
N GLN A 217 8.25 -12.61 8.91
CA GLN A 217 8.83 -12.10 7.68
C GLN A 217 7.80 -11.27 6.90
N GLU A 218 8.29 -10.39 6.04
CA GLU A 218 7.43 -9.67 5.11
C GLU A 218 6.84 -10.62 4.07
N VAL A 219 5.58 -10.41 3.71
CA VAL A 219 4.98 -11.07 2.55
C VAL A 219 5.47 -10.44 1.25
N ASP A 220 5.23 -11.11 0.12
CA ASP A 220 5.67 -10.60 -1.19
C ASP A 220 5.14 -9.17 -1.44
N PRO A 221 5.97 -8.22 -1.88
CA PRO A 221 5.55 -6.84 -2.16
C PRO A 221 4.44 -6.71 -3.21
N LEU A 222 4.27 -7.69 -4.10
CA LEU A 222 3.14 -7.73 -5.05
C LEU A 222 1.82 -8.11 -4.38
N VAL A 223 1.86 -8.59 -3.15
CA VAL A 223 0.67 -8.89 -2.32
C VAL A 223 0.38 -7.74 -1.38
N LEU A 224 1.40 -7.28 -0.63
CA LEU A 224 1.29 -6.12 0.25
C LEU A 224 2.62 -5.39 0.34
N GLN A 225 2.62 -4.13 -0.08
CA GLN A 225 3.83 -3.30 -0.15
C GLN A 225 4.41 -3.00 1.23
N ARG A 226 5.72 -2.76 1.29
CA ARG A 226 6.46 -2.40 2.52
C ARG A 226 5.95 -1.16 3.23
N VAL A 227 5.33 -0.23 2.50
CA VAL A 227 4.70 0.96 3.09
C VAL A 227 3.56 0.63 4.06
N ALA A 228 3.01 -0.58 3.98
CA ALA A 228 1.98 -1.08 4.89
C ALA A 228 2.56 -1.71 6.19
N TRP A 229 3.87 -1.55 6.46
CA TRP A 229 4.45 -2.07 7.69
C TRP A 229 3.72 -1.51 8.93
N PRO A 230 3.40 -2.34 9.96
CA PRO A 230 3.75 -3.76 10.13
C PRO A 230 2.74 -4.77 9.53
N GLU A 231 1.65 -4.32 8.87
CA GLU A 231 0.59 -5.19 8.34
C GLU A 231 1.06 -6.11 7.21
N ASN A 232 2.19 -5.77 6.55
CA ASN A 232 2.84 -6.63 5.56
C ASN A 232 3.65 -7.79 6.17
N LEU A 233 3.70 -7.91 7.50
CA LEU A 233 4.30 -9.07 8.16
C LEU A 233 3.35 -10.27 8.10
N ALA A 234 3.93 -11.46 7.94
CA ALA A 234 3.17 -12.71 7.87
C ALA A 234 2.34 -12.96 9.13
N SER A 235 2.86 -12.59 10.30
CA SER A 235 2.15 -12.67 11.59
C SER A 235 0.86 -11.84 11.60
N HIS A 236 0.86 -10.65 10.97
CA HIS A 236 -0.31 -9.77 10.87
C HIS A 236 -1.25 -10.25 9.76
N MET A 237 -0.72 -10.50 8.57
CA MET A 237 -1.52 -10.90 7.41
C MET A 237 -2.29 -12.20 7.64
N PHE A 238 -1.67 -13.16 8.32
CA PHE A 238 -2.26 -14.47 8.61
C PHE A 238 -2.76 -14.59 10.05
N ALA A 239 -2.93 -13.48 10.78
CA ALA A 239 -3.39 -13.49 12.18
C ALA A 239 -4.68 -14.26 12.42
N LEU A 240 -5.63 -14.18 11.48
CA LEU A 240 -6.95 -14.82 11.58
C LEU A 240 -6.97 -16.30 11.22
N LEU A 241 -5.89 -16.86 10.68
CA LEU A 241 -5.82 -18.29 10.38
C LEU A 241 -5.68 -19.10 11.68
N ARG A 242 -6.59 -20.03 11.91
CA ARG A 242 -6.61 -20.89 13.11
C ARG A 242 -5.58 -22.00 13.04
N VAL A 243 -5.30 -22.52 11.84
CA VAL A 243 -4.37 -23.63 11.61
C VAL A 243 -3.12 -23.09 10.95
N ARG A 244 -2.10 -22.81 11.76
CA ARG A 244 -0.80 -22.30 11.34
C ARG A 244 0.25 -22.52 12.43
N PRO A 245 1.55 -22.51 12.10
CA PRO A 245 2.60 -22.47 13.12
C PRO A 245 2.55 -21.12 13.86
N GLU A 246 3.18 -21.09 15.03
CA GLU A 246 3.46 -19.83 15.71
C GLU A 246 4.42 -18.97 14.87
N PHE A 247 4.15 -17.65 14.80
CA PHE A 247 5.10 -16.70 14.28
C PHE A 247 5.96 -16.16 15.42
N ALA A 248 7.27 -16.25 15.27
CA ALA A 248 8.22 -15.87 16.31
C ALA A 248 9.36 -15.02 15.77
N THR A 249 10.11 -14.39 16.67
CA THR A 249 11.33 -13.67 16.34
C THR A 249 12.55 -14.57 16.24
N THR A 250 12.41 -15.85 16.61
CA THR A 250 13.46 -16.88 16.58
C THR A 250 12.93 -18.22 16.12
N THR A 251 13.76 -19.02 15.45
CA THR A 251 13.42 -20.39 15.06
C THR A 251 14.66 -21.25 14.95
N THR A 252 14.51 -22.56 15.07
CA THR A 252 15.56 -23.56 14.80
C THR A 252 15.48 -24.10 13.36
N GLN A 253 14.33 -23.88 12.68
CA GLN A 253 14.12 -24.32 11.30
C GLN A 253 13.75 -23.10 10.44
N LEU A 254 14.70 -22.66 9.61
CA LEU A 254 14.50 -21.49 8.79
C LEU A 254 13.69 -21.83 7.55
N ARG A 255 12.55 -21.18 7.38
CA ARG A 255 11.67 -21.31 6.21
C ARG A 255 11.20 -19.93 5.76
N MET A 256 10.89 -19.79 4.47
CA MET A 256 10.39 -18.56 3.90
C MET A 256 9.26 -18.79 2.89
N PHE A 257 8.45 -17.76 2.70
CA PHE A 257 7.49 -17.73 1.61
C PHE A 257 8.17 -17.38 0.29
N THR A 258 7.87 -18.13 -0.76
CA THR A 258 8.20 -17.73 -2.14
C THR A 258 7.26 -16.62 -2.61
N SER A 259 7.57 -15.99 -3.76
CA SER A 259 6.69 -15.02 -4.42
C SER A 259 5.31 -15.58 -4.79
N THR A 260 5.16 -16.89 -4.81
CA THR A 260 3.89 -17.58 -5.04
C THR A 260 3.17 -17.99 -3.75
N GLY A 261 3.70 -17.66 -2.57
CA GLY A 261 3.12 -17.99 -1.27
C GLY A 261 3.40 -19.39 -0.76
N ARG A 262 4.26 -20.17 -1.40
CA ARG A 262 4.67 -21.51 -0.90
C ARG A 262 5.74 -21.35 0.17
N LEU A 263 5.62 -22.10 1.24
CA LEU A 263 6.64 -22.15 2.29
C LEU A 263 7.71 -23.17 1.88
N VAL A 264 8.97 -22.72 1.82
CA VAL A 264 10.14 -23.50 1.47
C VAL A 264 11.23 -23.36 2.49
N ASP A 265 12.17 -24.31 2.54
CA ASP A 265 13.38 -24.17 3.35
C ASP A 265 14.20 -22.98 2.87
N ALA A 266 14.81 -22.29 3.84
CA ALA A 266 15.54 -21.06 3.58
C ALA A 266 16.94 -21.09 4.20
N LYS A 267 17.78 -20.17 3.72
CA LYS A 267 19.10 -19.86 4.27
C LYS A 267 19.23 -18.36 4.44
N VAL A 268 20.17 -17.94 5.28
CA VAL A 268 20.54 -16.53 5.44
C VAL A 268 21.53 -16.16 4.35
N THR A 269 21.26 -15.10 3.59
CA THR A 269 22.21 -14.53 2.63
C THR A 269 23.37 -13.84 3.38
N TRP A 270 24.55 -13.86 2.78
CA TRP A 270 25.74 -13.26 3.37
C TRP A 270 25.86 -11.78 3.00
N VAL A 271 25.12 -10.92 3.72
CA VAL A 271 25.28 -9.47 3.59
C VAL A 271 26.42 -8.99 4.48
N ARG A 272 26.49 -9.53 5.70
CA ARG A 272 27.60 -9.41 6.63
C ARG A 272 27.87 -10.75 7.29
N THR A 273 29.08 -10.86 7.87
CA THR A 273 29.49 -12.06 8.60
C THR A 273 29.96 -11.66 9.99
N ILE A 274 29.52 -12.41 11.01
CA ILE A 274 30.17 -12.37 12.31
C ILE A 274 31.58 -12.94 12.12
N ILE A 275 32.61 -12.10 12.33
CA ILE A 275 34.00 -12.53 12.16
C ILE A 275 34.40 -13.55 13.24
N ALA A 276 35.50 -14.29 13.02
CA ALA A 276 35.97 -15.23 14.00
C ALA A 276 36.32 -14.50 15.31
N GLY A 277 35.81 -15.02 16.44
CA GLY A 277 36.08 -14.46 17.74
C GLY A 277 37.49 -14.78 18.28
N PRO A 278 37.88 -14.11 19.37
CA PRO A 278 39.27 -14.18 19.90
C PRO A 278 39.61 -15.48 20.64
N VAL A 279 38.61 -16.30 21.01
CA VAL A 279 38.83 -17.49 21.80
C VAL A 279 39.01 -18.72 20.91
N PRO A 280 40.18 -19.37 20.86
CA PRO A 280 40.39 -20.57 20.07
C PRO A 280 39.36 -21.66 20.35
N GLN A 281 38.79 -22.29 19.31
CA GLN A 281 37.78 -23.34 19.35
C GLN A 281 36.44 -22.97 19.96
N CYS A 282 36.27 -21.71 20.46
CA CYS A 282 35.01 -21.18 20.99
C CYS A 282 34.47 -20.02 20.15
N GLY A 283 35.34 -19.20 19.59
CA GLY A 283 34.95 -17.95 18.96
C GLY A 283 34.73 -16.85 19.98
N TYR A 284 33.50 -16.50 20.28
CA TYR A 284 33.12 -15.58 21.34
C TYR A 284 32.58 -16.35 22.54
N PHE A 285 33.17 -16.10 23.71
CA PHE A 285 32.79 -16.73 24.97
C PHE A 285 31.85 -15.79 25.74
N VAL A 286 30.58 -16.14 25.80
CA VAL A 286 29.54 -15.35 26.47
C VAL A 286 29.28 -15.90 27.88
N GLN A 287 29.32 -15.02 28.88
CA GLN A 287 29.04 -15.30 30.29
C GLN A 287 27.88 -14.45 30.82
N PRO A 288 27.21 -14.83 31.92
CA PRO A 288 26.04 -14.11 32.44
C PRO A 288 26.32 -12.65 32.81
N ASP A 289 27.47 -12.39 33.39
CA ASP A 289 27.80 -11.10 34.01
C ASP A 289 28.41 -10.09 33.01
N ARG A 290 28.70 -10.51 31.79
CA ARG A 290 29.36 -9.68 30.79
C ARG A 290 28.74 -9.82 29.41
N PRO A 291 28.11 -8.74 28.88
CA PRO A 291 27.73 -8.71 27.48
C PRO A 291 28.93 -8.83 26.55
N GLU A 292 28.82 -9.65 25.51
CA GLU A 292 29.87 -9.84 24.52
C GLU A 292 29.42 -9.21 23.18
N ARG A 293 30.37 -8.61 22.45
CA ARG A 293 30.10 -8.00 21.13
C ARG A 293 30.64 -8.90 20.04
N LEU A 294 29.76 -9.48 19.26
CA LEU A 294 30.06 -10.22 18.04
C LEU A 294 30.29 -9.21 16.92
N ILE A 295 31.53 -9.02 16.51
CA ILE A 295 31.91 -8.04 15.50
C ILE A 295 31.52 -8.53 14.10
N LEU A 296 30.95 -7.63 13.32
CA LEU A 296 30.64 -7.87 11.90
C LEU A 296 31.81 -7.40 11.02
N ASP A 297 31.92 -7.97 9.82
CA ASP A 297 32.91 -7.58 8.80
C ASP A 297 32.63 -6.22 8.15
N GLY A 298 31.57 -5.52 8.61
CA GLY A 298 31.20 -4.17 8.22
C GLY A 298 29.85 -3.78 8.79
N PRO A 299 29.47 -2.49 8.73
CA PRO A 299 28.23 -2.02 9.29
C PRO A 299 27.01 -2.49 8.49
N LEU A 300 25.91 -2.75 9.20
CA LEU A 300 24.57 -2.92 8.67
C LEU A 300 23.83 -1.57 8.70
N LEU A 301 23.12 -1.26 7.61
CA LEU A 301 22.21 -0.11 7.55
C LEU A 301 20.95 -0.39 8.39
N PRO A 302 20.18 0.66 8.77
CA PRO A 302 18.89 0.47 9.43
C PRO A 302 17.98 -0.44 8.64
N GLY A 303 17.51 -1.53 9.28
CA GLY A 303 16.66 -2.53 8.62
C GLY A 303 16.32 -3.70 9.54
N ASP A 304 15.64 -4.69 8.97
CA ASP A 304 15.34 -5.97 9.59
C ASP A 304 16.29 -7.04 9.03
N TRP A 305 17.10 -7.59 9.88
CA TRP A 305 18.13 -8.56 9.53
C TRP A 305 17.84 -9.92 10.15
N THR A 306 18.21 -10.97 9.47
CA THR A 306 18.22 -12.32 10.03
C THR A 306 19.64 -12.72 10.32
N VAL A 307 19.91 -13.16 11.56
CA VAL A 307 21.18 -13.75 11.94
C VAL A 307 21.02 -15.26 12.10
N GLU A 308 21.98 -16.02 11.56
CA GLU A 308 22.20 -17.40 11.93
C GLU A 308 23.21 -17.43 13.06
N LEU A 309 22.92 -18.13 14.16
CA LEU A 309 23.85 -18.33 15.26
C LEU A 309 24.09 -19.81 15.45
N ASN A 310 25.35 -20.21 15.32
CA ASN A 310 25.83 -21.52 15.70
C ASN A 310 26.49 -21.39 17.07
N TYR A 311 25.95 -22.06 18.08
CA TYR A 311 26.44 -21.94 19.44
C TYR A 311 26.59 -23.30 20.12
N LEU A 312 27.53 -23.36 21.06
CA LEU A 312 27.69 -24.46 22.02
C LEU A 312 27.38 -23.92 23.42
N ALA A 313 26.41 -24.51 24.10
CA ALA A 313 25.96 -24.10 25.42
C ALA A 313 26.18 -25.22 26.46
N ASN A 314 26.45 -24.83 27.70
CA ASN A 314 26.62 -25.76 28.83
C ASN A 314 25.29 -26.17 29.46
N SER A 315 24.24 -25.37 29.34
CA SER A 315 22.93 -25.61 30.01
C SER A 315 21.77 -24.97 29.23
N ASP A 316 20.55 -25.33 29.60
CA ASP A 316 19.34 -24.65 29.16
C ASP A 316 19.27 -23.23 29.72
N GLY A 317 18.69 -22.33 28.96
CA GLY A 317 18.51 -20.95 29.37
C GLY A 317 18.00 -20.02 28.30
N SER A 318 18.39 -18.77 28.38
CA SER A 318 18.10 -17.79 27.31
C SER A 318 19.23 -16.77 27.21
N MET A 319 19.42 -16.26 25.99
CA MET A 319 20.29 -15.12 25.72
C MET A 319 19.46 -13.96 25.14
N ALA A 320 19.95 -12.75 25.30
CA ALA A 320 19.47 -11.56 24.63
C ALA A 320 20.42 -11.20 23.49
N LEU A 321 19.85 -10.87 22.33
CA LEU A 321 20.57 -10.41 21.14
C LEU A 321 20.07 -9.03 20.74
N ALA A 322 20.97 -8.12 20.39
CA ALA A 322 20.64 -6.83 19.81
C ALA A 322 21.71 -6.38 18.81
N LEU A 323 21.31 -5.75 17.71
CA LEU A 323 22.21 -4.89 16.94
C LEU A 323 22.52 -3.63 17.74
N SER A 324 23.61 -2.92 17.41
CA SER A 324 24.08 -1.74 18.18
C SER A 324 22.95 -0.71 18.41
N ASP A 325 22.11 -0.48 17.41
CA ASP A 325 20.99 0.49 17.46
C ASP A 325 19.62 -0.22 17.38
N GLY A 326 19.51 -1.45 17.89
CA GLY A 326 18.29 -2.25 17.84
C GLY A 326 17.77 -2.68 19.19
N PRO A 327 16.50 -3.08 19.30
CA PRO A 327 15.92 -3.64 20.52
C PRO A 327 16.47 -5.03 20.81
N GLU A 328 16.59 -5.36 22.09
CA GLU A 328 16.96 -6.71 22.53
C GLU A 328 15.88 -7.74 22.11
N ARG A 329 16.34 -8.89 21.63
CA ARG A 329 15.51 -10.06 21.32
C ARG A 329 15.94 -11.23 22.20
N LYS A 330 14.96 -11.82 22.90
CA LYS A 330 15.20 -13.00 23.72
C LYS A 330 15.23 -14.25 22.84
N VAL A 331 16.29 -15.05 22.99
CA VAL A 331 16.51 -16.29 22.25
C VAL A 331 16.62 -17.45 23.25
N PRO A 332 15.80 -18.50 23.14
CA PRO A 332 15.96 -19.70 23.95
C PRO A 332 17.27 -20.41 23.58
N VAL A 333 17.92 -20.99 24.59
CA VAL A 333 19.20 -21.71 24.47
C VAL A 333 19.04 -23.09 25.01
N HIS A 334 19.55 -24.09 24.30
CA HIS A 334 19.58 -25.49 24.72
C HIS A 334 21.02 -25.99 24.83
N PRO A 335 21.32 -26.95 25.71
CA PRO A 335 22.68 -27.45 25.91
C PRO A 335 23.19 -28.16 24.66
N GLY A 336 24.52 -28.17 24.48
CA GLY A 336 25.19 -28.77 23.36
C GLY A 336 25.33 -27.82 22.15
N LEU A 337 25.72 -28.40 21.04
CA LEU A 337 25.88 -27.66 19.76
C LEU A 337 24.53 -27.49 19.09
N ASN A 338 24.15 -26.25 18.91
CA ASN A 338 22.84 -25.88 18.36
C ASN A 338 22.97 -24.76 17.33
N ARG A 339 21.94 -24.65 16.49
CA ARG A 339 21.73 -23.54 15.56
C ARG A 339 20.39 -22.88 15.83
N VAL A 340 20.39 -21.55 15.84
CA VAL A 340 19.17 -20.74 15.94
C VAL A 340 19.24 -19.58 14.95
N TYR A 341 18.10 -19.24 14.41
CA TYR A 341 17.90 -18.06 13.56
C TYR A 341 17.11 -17.03 14.33
N ALA A 342 17.55 -15.78 14.29
CA ALA A 342 16.89 -14.68 14.97
C ALA A 342 16.70 -13.48 14.04
N ARG A 343 15.54 -12.84 14.14
CA ARG A 343 15.26 -11.57 13.45
C ARG A 343 15.66 -10.41 14.34
N LEU A 344 16.61 -9.60 13.87
CA LEU A 344 17.16 -8.46 14.59
C LEU A 344 16.90 -7.17 13.79
N PRO A 345 15.93 -6.33 14.19
CA PRO A 345 15.81 -4.99 13.66
C PRO A 345 16.90 -4.09 14.23
N GLY A 346 17.41 -3.16 13.40
CA GLY A 346 18.42 -2.20 13.84
C GLY A 346 19.52 -1.97 12.82
N ALA A 347 20.60 -1.35 13.28
CA ALA A 347 21.80 -1.00 12.50
C ALA A 347 23.05 -1.24 13.34
N GLY A 348 24.24 -1.10 12.72
CA GLY A 348 25.52 -1.11 13.43
C GLY A 348 26.50 -2.16 12.93
N ASP A 349 27.65 -2.22 13.56
CA ASP A 349 28.81 -3.05 13.20
C ASP A 349 29.02 -4.26 14.10
N ALA A 350 28.13 -4.47 15.07
CA ALA A 350 28.21 -5.59 16.01
C ALA A 350 26.85 -6.05 16.51
N ILE A 351 26.77 -7.30 16.93
CA ILE A 351 25.64 -7.88 17.66
C ILE A 351 26.05 -8.06 19.10
N THR A 352 25.35 -7.41 20.02
CA THR A 352 25.54 -7.61 21.46
C THR A 352 24.79 -8.86 21.88
N VAL A 353 25.48 -9.74 22.61
CA VAL A 353 24.92 -10.97 23.17
C VAL A 353 25.09 -10.93 24.69
N ARG A 354 24.02 -11.25 25.42
CA ARG A 354 24.04 -11.36 26.88
C ARG A 354 23.33 -12.64 27.30
N ALA A 355 23.99 -13.46 28.10
CA ALA A 355 23.32 -14.59 28.74
C ALA A 355 22.40 -14.08 29.88
N ASN A 356 21.14 -14.51 29.85
CA ASN A 356 20.13 -14.08 30.84
C ASN A 356 19.97 -15.06 31.99
N THR A 357 20.70 -16.17 31.99
CA THR A 357 20.62 -17.23 32.99
C THR A 357 21.99 -17.34 33.69
N THR A 358 22.02 -17.31 35.00
CA THR A 358 23.25 -17.19 35.83
C THR A 358 24.27 -18.31 35.64
N ALA A 359 23.85 -19.50 35.25
CA ALA A 359 24.75 -20.64 35.02
C ALA A 359 25.08 -20.86 33.53
N LEU A 360 24.52 -20.03 32.63
CA LEU A 360 24.66 -20.21 31.18
C LEU A 360 25.98 -19.64 30.69
N SER A 361 26.76 -20.47 30.01
CA SER A 361 27.89 -20.02 29.21
C SER A 361 27.78 -20.53 27.76
N LEU A 362 28.22 -19.72 26.82
CA LEU A 362 28.07 -19.99 25.39
C LEU A 362 29.40 -19.76 24.66
N CYS A 363 29.68 -20.63 23.71
CA CYS A 363 30.62 -20.37 22.63
C CYS A 363 29.87 -20.07 21.36
N ILE A 364 30.14 -18.94 20.71
CA ILE A 364 29.48 -18.54 19.47
C ILE A 364 30.51 -18.38 18.36
N GLY A 365 30.29 -19.13 17.27
CA GLY A 365 31.15 -19.10 16.09
C GLY A 365 30.81 -18.00 15.08
N ALA A 366 31.59 -17.93 14.01
CA ALA A 366 31.30 -17.10 12.84
C ALA A 366 30.02 -17.56 12.16
N ALA A 367 29.22 -16.59 11.66
CA ALA A 367 27.93 -16.88 11.04
C ALA A 367 27.42 -15.74 10.15
N PRO A 368 26.55 -16.02 9.16
CA PRO A 368 26.01 -15.01 8.28
C PRO A 368 24.92 -14.16 8.96
N VAL A 369 24.86 -12.90 8.53
CA VAL A 369 23.79 -11.95 8.82
C VAL A 369 23.29 -11.37 7.51
N GLY A 370 21.99 -11.46 7.24
CA GLY A 370 21.46 -11.00 5.96
C GLY A 370 19.95 -11.16 5.84
N PHE A 371 19.52 -11.43 4.63
CA PHE A 371 18.12 -11.65 4.28
C PHE A 371 17.84 -13.14 4.08
N LEU A 372 16.56 -13.51 4.10
CA LEU A 372 16.13 -14.85 3.74
C LEU A 372 16.26 -15.08 2.22
N ALA A 373 16.75 -16.24 1.85
CA ALA A 373 16.75 -16.73 0.48
C ALA A 373 16.38 -18.22 0.48
N PRO A 374 15.83 -18.76 -0.60
CA PRO A 374 15.60 -20.20 -0.73
C PRO A 374 16.92 -20.99 -0.56
N ALA A 375 16.84 -22.13 0.13
CA ALA A 375 17.98 -22.98 0.42
C ALA A 375 18.53 -23.68 -0.85
#